data_796081aa0f544bf76124ba9465aef86d
#
_entry.id   796081aa0f544bf76124ba9465aef86d
#
_cell.length_a   1.000
_cell.length_b   1.000
_cell.length_c   1.000
_cell.angle_alpha   90.00
_cell.angle_beta   90.00
_cell.angle_gamma   90.00
#
_symmetry.space_group_name_H-M   'P 1'
#
loop_
_entity.id
_entity.type
_entity.pdbx_description
1 polymer ?
#
loop_
_entity_poly.entity_id
_entity_poly.type
_entity_poly.pdbx_seq_one_letter_code
_entity_poly.pdbx_strand_id
1 'polypeptide(L)'
;MTSPALSSSAVSVPASKPWFVYLVRAANGALYCGISDDPQRRFAKHQSGKGARFFLSSPAVALVYTEACRDRSEALRQERLIKKLKKSAKECLVASAVSLPSA
;
A
#
# COMPACT_ATOMS: atom_id res chain seq x y z
N MET A 1 8.08 33.62 -6.80
CA MET A 1 7.75 33.45 -6.77
C MET A 1 7.44 32.84 -6.83
N THR A 2 7.32 32.74 -6.72
CA THR A 2 6.78 32.22 -6.73
C THR A 2 6.47 31.49 -6.72
N SER A 3 6.47 31.42 -6.60
CA SER A 3 5.94 30.83 -6.53
C SER A 3 5.59 30.11 -6.44
N PRO A 4 5.67 30.30 -6.36
CA PRO A 4 5.08 29.68 -6.24
C PRO A 4 4.70 28.98 -6.06
N ALA A 5 4.59 28.99 -6.00
CA ALA A 5 4.02 28.51 -5.80
C ALA A 5 3.65 27.95 -5.62
N LEU A 6 3.69 28.06 -5.67
CA LEU A 6 3.12 27.66 -5.49
C LEU A 6 2.64 27.18 -5.28
N SER A 7 2.75 27.25 -5.25
CA SER A 7 2.11 27.01 -4.98
C SER A 7 1.62 26.55 -4.74
N SER A 8 1.59 26.54 -4.73
CA SER A 8 0.93 26.31 -4.47
C SER A 8 0.47 25.79 -4.22
N SER A 9 0.37 25.72 -4.25
CA SER A 9 -0.21 25.44 -3.99
C SER A 9 -0.60 24.85 -3.69
N ALA A 10 -0.64 24.80 -3.69
CA ALA A 10 -1.11 24.40 -3.38
C ALA A 10 -1.57 23.91 -3.14
N VAL A 11 -1.61 24.13 -3.08
CA VAL A 11 -2.10 23.91 -2.91
C VAL A 11 -2.66 23.26 -2.89
N SER A 12 -2.95 22.81 -3.03
CA SER A 12 -3.47 22.27 -3.20
C SER A 12 -3.94 21.58 -2.83
N VAL A 13 -3.85 21.39 -3.16
CA VAL A 13 -4.46 20.73 -2.98
C VAL A 13 -4.68 19.95 -1.96
N PRO A 14 -4.95 20.23 -1.06
CA PRO A 14 -5.23 19.52 0.14
C PRO A 14 -6.21 18.42 -0.03
N ALA A 15 -7.11 18.62 -0.89
CA ALA A 15 -8.10 17.59 -1.12
C ALA A 15 -7.51 16.32 -1.69
N SER A 16 -6.36 16.39 -2.25
CA SER A 16 -5.79 15.21 -2.86
C SER A 16 -4.72 14.59 -2.00
N LYS A 17 -5.16 14.10 -0.88
CA LYS A 17 -4.36 13.29 -0.01
C LYS A 17 -3.93 12.02 -0.75
N PRO A 18 -2.66 11.66 -0.72
CA PRO A 18 -2.23 10.45 -1.39
C PRO A 18 -2.80 9.20 -0.73
N TRP A 19 -3.03 8.20 -1.54
CA TRP A 19 -3.44 6.88 -1.09
C TRP A 19 -2.41 5.88 -1.57
N PHE A 20 -2.42 4.71 -0.94
CA PHE A 20 -1.44 3.68 -1.25
C PHE A 20 -2.14 2.35 -1.43
N VAL A 21 -1.64 1.56 -2.37
CA VAL A 21 -1.95 0.14 -2.38
C VAL A 21 -0.77 -0.55 -1.71
N TYR A 22 -1.04 -1.60 -0.93
CA TYR A 22 0.00 -2.27 -0.16
C TYR A 22 -0.21 -3.77 -0.12
N LEU A 23 0.88 -4.48 0.14
CA LEU A 23 0.84 -5.93 0.38
C LEU A 23 1.43 -6.21 1.75
N VAL A 24 0.75 -7.09 2.49
CA VAL A 24 1.21 -7.54 3.80
C VAL A 24 1.42 -9.04 3.76
N ARG A 25 2.55 -9.49 4.26
CA ARG A 25 2.87 -10.90 4.37
C ARG A 25 2.30 -11.47 5.65
N ALA A 26 1.54 -12.55 5.54
CA ALA A 26 1.04 -13.26 6.70
C ALA A 26 2.03 -14.36 7.10
N ALA A 27 1.89 -14.89 8.31
CA ALA A 27 2.78 -15.91 8.83
C ALA A 27 2.83 -17.17 7.96
N ASN A 28 1.71 -17.50 7.30
CA ASN A 28 1.66 -18.67 6.42
C ASN A 28 2.22 -18.39 5.02
N GLY A 29 2.77 -17.21 4.79
CA GLY A 29 3.36 -16.85 3.51
C GLY A 29 2.40 -16.19 2.53
N ALA A 30 1.12 -16.12 2.85
CA ALA A 30 0.14 -15.50 1.98
C ALA A 30 0.33 -13.98 1.94
N LEU A 31 -0.14 -13.37 0.85
CA LEU A 31 -0.05 -11.93 0.68
C LEU A 31 -1.45 -11.32 0.67
N TYR A 32 -1.65 -10.35 1.52
CA TYR A 32 -2.90 -9.59 1.58
C TYR A 32 -2.72 -8.25 0.88
N CYS A 33 -3.65 -7.89 0.02
CA CYS A 33 -3.62 -6.62 -0.70
C CYS A 33 -4.72 -5.70 -0.19
N GLY A 34 -4.36 -4.45 0.12
CA GLY A 34 -5.32 -3.47 0.58
C GLY A 34 -4.93 -2.07 0.14
N ILE A 35 -5.76 -1.10 0.51
CA ILE A 35 -5.46 0.30 0.27
C ILE A 35 -5.60 1.08 1.57
N SER A 36 -4.83 2.16 1.68
CA SER A 36 -4.89 3.02 2.87
C SER A 36 -4.22 4.35 2.57
N ASP A 37 -4.62 5.38 3.30
CA ASP A 37 -3.89 6.64 3.29
C ASP A 37 -2.67 6.60 4.21
N ASP A 38 -2.57 5.55 5.03
CA ASP A 38 -1.44 5.36 5.94
C ASP A 38 -1.15 3.87 6.10
N PRO A 39 -0.37 3.28 5.19
CA PRO A 39 -0.11 1.84 5.24
C PRO A 39 0.55 1.35 6.52
N GLN A 40 1.43 2.16 7.12
CA GLN A 40 2.10 1.76 8.36
C GLN A 40 1.10 1.60 9.50
N ARG A 41 0.20 2.54 9.62
CA ARG A 41 -0.81 2.48 10.66
C ARG A 41 -1.77 1.33 10.42
N ARG A 42 -2.13 1.11 9.17
CA ARG A 42 -3.01 0.01 8.82
C ARG A 42 -2.35 -1.34 9.12
N PHE A 43 -1.07 -1.43 8.82
CA PHE A 43 -0.31 -2.64 9.12
C PHE A 43 -0.31 -2.92 10.63
N ALA A 44 -0.13 -1.90 11.45
CA ALA A 44 -0.18 -2.07 12.90
C ALA A 44 -1.55 -2.63 13.33
N LYS A 45 -2.62 -2.17 12.71
CA LYS A 45 -3.96 -2.71 12.97
C LYS A 45 -4.05 -4.18 12.60
N HIS A 46 -3.51 -4.54 11.45
CA HIS A 46 -3.51 -5.94 11.03
C HIS A 46 -2.76 -6.81 12.02
N GLN A 47 -1.63 -6.31 12.52
CA GLN A 47 -0.84 -7.06 13.49
C GLN A 47 -1.57 -7.25 14.82
N SER A 48 -2.41 -6.29 15.19
CA SER A 48 -3.16 -6.36 16.44
C SER A 48 -4.38 -7.27 16.35
N GLY A 49 -4.66 -7.79 15.15
CA GLY A 49 -5.83 -8.65 14.93
C GLY A 49 -7.11 -7.89 14.69
N LYS A 50 -7.05 -6.57 14.58
CA LYS A 50 -8.24 -5.73 14.39
C LYS A 50 -8.42 -5.26 12.95
N GLY A 51 -7.59 -5.72 12.07
CA GLY A 51 -7.68 -5.34 10.66
C GLY A 51 -8.58 -6.28 9.89
N ALA A 52 -8.11 -6.73 8.73
CA ALA A 52 -8.89 -7.60 7.87
C ALA A 52 -9.05 -8.99 8.46
N ARG A 53 -10.17 -9.61 8.15
CA ARG A 53 -10.44 -10.98 8.59
C ARG A 53 -9.39 -11.97 8.10
N PHE A 54 -8.74 -11.62 7.01
CA PHE A 54 -7.66 -12.42 6.45
C PHE A 54 -6.64 -12.83 7.52
N PHE A 55 -6.36 -11.94 8.45
CA PHE A 55 -5.33 -12.16 9.47
C PHE A 55 -5.83 -12.85 10.73
N LEU A 56 -7.08 -13.25 10.76
CA LEU A 56 -7.59 -14.00 11.91
C LEU A 56 -6.97 -15.38 12.02
N SER A 57 -6.71 -16.02 10.87
CA SER A 57 -6.13 -17.36 10.88
C SER A 57 -4.62 -17.37 10.72
N SER A 58 -4.05 -16.24 10.25
CA SER A 58 -2.61 -16.16 10.06
C SER A 58 -2.17 -14.72 10.27
N PRO A 59 -1.44 -14.44 11.36
CA PRO A 59 -1.10 -13.07 11.71
C PRO A 59 -0.29 -12.34 10.65
N ALA A 60 -0.44 -11.03 10.61
CA ALA A 60 0.34 -10.17 9.74
C ALA A 60 1.78 -10.10 10.27
N VAL A 61 2.74 -10.33 9.39
CA VAL A 61 4.16 -10.38 9.77
C VAL A 61 4.93 -9.17 9.27
N ALA A 62 4.71 -8.76 8.04
CA ALA A 62 5.50 -7.68 7.45
C ALA A 62 4.72 -6.93 6.39
N LEU A 63 4.92 -5.62 6.37
CA LEU A 63 4.44 -4.78 5.27
C LEU A 63 5.54 -4.84 4.21
N VAL A 64 5.27 -5.52 3.11
CA VAL A 64 6.31 -5.85 2.14
C VAL A 64 6.26 -5.07 0.84
N TYR A 65 5.21 -4.29 0.62
CA TYR A 65 5.09 -3.52 -0.61
C TYR A 65 4.14 -2.35 -0.39
N THR A 66 4.51 -1.16 -0.86
CA THR A 66 3.59 -0.02 -0.91
C THR A 66 3.81 0.70 -2.24
N GLU A 67 2.72 1.21 -2.79
CA GLU A 67 2.79 1.99 -4.02
C GLU A 67 1.89 3.22 -3.85
N ALA A 68 2.48 4.40 -4.01
CA ALA A 68 1.73 5.64 -3.88
C ALA A 68 0.82 5.85 -5.10
N CYS A 69 -0.39 6.29 -4.83
CA CYS A 69 -1.37 6.60 -5.85
C CYS A 69 -1.86 8.02 -5.63
N ARG A 70 -2.38 8.65 -6.68
CA ARG A 70 -2.83 10.02 -6.59
C ARG A 70 -4.00 10.21 -5.65
N ASP A 71 -4.90 9.24 -5.63
CA ASP A 71 -6.11 9.32 -4.83
C ASP A 71 -6.65 7.91 -4.58
N ARG A 72 -7.75 7.86 -3.86
CA ARG A 72 -8.35 6.59 -3.49
C ARG A 72 -8.83 5.79 -4.70
N SER A 73 -9.34 6.49 -5.71
CA SER A 73 -9.82 5.81 -6.92
C SER A 73 -8.73 5.06 -7.63
N GLU A 74 -7.56 5.68 -7.76
CA GLU A 74 -6.43 5.04 -8.40
C GLU A 74 -5.96 3.85 -7.56
N ALA A 75 -5.91 4.03 -6.24
CA ALA A 75 -5.51 2.95 -5.35
C ALA A 75 -6.46 1.75 -5.47
N LEU A 76 -7.75 1.99 -5.58
CA LEU A 76 -8.74 0.93 -5.78
C LEU A 76 -8.52 0.19 -7.10
N ARG A 77 -8.18 0.92 -8.16
CA ARG A 77 -7.90 0.28 -9.44
C ARG A 77 -6.67 -0.60 -9.37
N GLN A 78 -5.62 -0.10 -8.73
CA GLN A 78 -4.40 -0.88 -8.57
C GLN A 78 -4.63 -2.10 -7.69
N GLU A 79 -5.41 -1.94 -6.64
CA GLU A 79 -5.75 -3.07 -5.77
C GLU A 79 -6.42 -4.18 -6.56
N ARG A 80 -7.38 -3.82 -7.42
CA ARG A 80 -8.07 -4.81 -8.23
C ARG A 80 -7.12 -5.55 -9.16
N LEU A 81 -6.21 -4.81 -9.79
CA LEU A 81 -5.25 -5.41 -10.70
C LEU A 81 -4.31 -6.36 -9.96
N ILE A 82 -3.82 -5.95 -8.81
CA ILE A 82 -2.89 -6.77 -8.04
C ILE A 82 -3.60 -8.02 -7.52
N LYS A 83 -4.85 -7.89 -7.08
CA LYS A 83 -5.59 -9.04 -6.58
C LYS A 83 -5.82 -10.12 -7.63
N LYS A 84 -5.80 -9.74 -8.89
CA LYS A 84 -5.96 -10.69 -9.99
C LYS A 84 -4.68 -11.42 -10.35
N LEU A 85 -3.55 -10.95 -9.86
CA LEU A 85 -2.27 -11.58 -10.18
C LEU A 85 -2.15 -12.93 -9.48
N LYS A 86 -1.42 -13.83 -10.13
CA LYS A 86 -1.03 -15.09 -9.49
C LYS A 86 -0.06 -14.78 -8.36
N LYS A 87 0.04 -15.71 -7.43
CA LYS A 87 0.94 -15.53 -6.30
C LYS A 87 2.37 -15.24 -6.75
N SER A 88 2.86 -15.92 -7.77
CA SER A 88 4.22 -15.70 -8.25
C SER A 88 4.42 -14.27 -8.73
N ALA A 89 3.42 -13.69 -9.40
CA ALA A 89 3.51 -12.31 -9.87
C ALA A 89 3.49 -11.33 -8.70
N LYS A 90 2.69 -11.62 -7.68
CA LYS A 90 2.68 -10.79 -6.47
C LYS A 90 4.04 -10.83 -5.78
N GLU A 91 4.65 -12.01 -5.73
CA GLU A 91 5.98 -12.13 -5.13
C GLU A 91 7.02 -11.35 -5.92
N CYS A 92 6.85 -11.26 -7.23
CA CYS A 92 7.73 -10.42 -8.04
C CYS A 92 7.61 -8.94 -7.69
N LEU A 93 6.41 -8.46 -7.40
CA LEU A 93 6.22 -7.09 -6.94
C LEU A 93 6.98 -6.84 -5.65
N VAL A 94 6.87 -7.77 -4.71
CA VAL A 94 7.55 -7.67 -3.44
C VAL A 94 9.06 -7.62 -3.65
N ALA A 95 9.58 -8.48 -4.49
CA ALA A 95 11.00 -8.53 -4.78
C ALA A 95 11.50 -7.25 -5.45
N SER A 96 10.71 -6.69 -6.36
CA SER A 96 11.04 -5.43 -7.01
C SER A 96 11.18 -4.29 -5.99
N ALA A 97 10.23 -4.22 -5.06
CA ALA A 97 10.24 -3.18 -4.05
C ALA A 97 11.48 -3.29 -3.17
N VAL A 98 11.86 -4.49 -2.82
CA VAL A 98 13.02 -4.72 -1.98
C VAL A 98 14.32 -4.33 -2.69
N SER A 99 14.41 -4.63 -3.97
CA SER A 99 15.65 -4.40 -4.70
C SER A 99 15.88 -2.93 -5.05
N LEU A 100 14.83 -2.12 -5.12
CA LEU A 100 14.96 -0.73 -5.53
C LEU A 100 15.84 0.11 -4.62
N PRO A 101 15.65 0.07 -3.31
CA PRO A 101 16.43 0.95 -2.45
C PRO A 101 17.91 0.63 -2.40
N SER A 102 18.31 -0.50 -2.85
CA SER A 102 19.72 -0.85 -2.81
C SER A 102 20.53 -0.14 -3.88
N ALA A 103 19.86 0.51 -4.78
CA ALA A 103 20.53 1.22 -5.86
C ALA A 103 21.39 2.37 -5.35
#